data_bcb5ca0c3b69d3e0fcdd38371ca28679
#
_entry.id   bcb5ca0c3b69d3e0fcdd38371ca28679
#
_cell.length_a   1.000
_cell.length_b   1.000
_cell.length_c   1.000
_cell.angle_alpha   90.00
_cell.angle_beta   90.00
_cell.angle_gamma   90.00
#
_symmetry.space_group_name_H-M   'P 1'
#
loop_
_entity.id
_entity.type
_entity.pdbx_description
1 polymer ?
#
loop_
_entity_poly.entity_id
_entity_poly.type
_entity_poly.pdbx_seq_one_letter_code
_entity_poly.pdbx_strand_id
1 'polypeptide(L)'
;ASPTQISLSTVYGNSSMATPMHDLLGIDDYTSFFWEAYRNNELYENELSPDAAAAAASSNLVSALGYNPYEVAEPVDNQGNLTGNAAWNTDWKDAILNASAYKKQHGLSISGGSEKTTFYLGTNYLKEQGQVKTTYFERFATRLNVDTEINDYIQSGLNISYSTSKQNAPNQSGTSYSNSVQWIYTIPSYYPLYKRNSDGTLFNDSSGSPILD
;
A
#
# COMPACT_ATOMS: atom_id res chain seq x y z
N ALA A 1 -48.81 -18.13 12.88
CA ALA A 1 -47.47 -18.72 12.61
C ALA A 1 -46.86 -18.04 11.39
N SER A 2 -45.64 -17.61 11.50
CA SER A 2 -44.89 -17.05 10.36
C SER A 2 -43.97 -18.12 9.77
N PRO A 3 -44.09 -18.42 8.47
CA PRO A 3 -43.21 -19.41 7.84
C PRO A 3 -41.75 -18.99 7.98
N THR A 4 -40.86 -19.96 8.06
CA THR A 4 -39.42 -19.69 8.11
C THR A 4 -38.97 -19.02 6.82
N GLN A 5 -38.31 -17.88 6.94
CA GLN A 5 -37.70 -17.16 5.86
C GLN A 5 -36.17 -17.19 5.99
N ILE A 6 -35.51 -17.47 4.88
CA ILE A 6 -34.04 -17.44 4.78
C ILE A 6 -33.68 -16.40 3.75
N SER A 7 -32.81 -15.48 4.14
CA SER A 7 -32.26 -14.47 3.25
C SER A 7 -30.74 -14.55 3.22
N LEU A 8 -30.19 -14.62 2.02
CA LEU A 8 -28.75 -14.57 1.76
C LEU A 8 -28.44 -13.31 0.96
N SER A 9 -27.49 -12.54 1.45
CA SER A 9 -26.97 -11.38 0.74
C SER A 9 -25.47 -11.52 0.52
N THR A 10 -25.01 -11.15 -0.67
CA THR A 10 -23.58 -11.14 -1.00
C THR A 10 -23.27 -9.88 -1.77
N VAL A 11 -22.25 -9.16 -1.32
CA VAL A 11 -21.75 -7.96 -1.98
C VAL A 11 -20.26 -8.14 -2.24
N TYR A 12 -19.89 -7.95 -3.50
CA TYR A 12 -18.49 -7.83 -3.94
C TYR A 12 -18.30 -6.45 -4.52
N GLY A 13 -17.24 -5.79 -4.13
CA GLY A 13 -16.88 -4.47 -4.64
C GLY A 13 -15.38 -4.33 -4.78
N ASN A 14 -14.98 -3.46 -5.66
CA ASN A 14 -13.60 -2.99 -5.79
C ASN A 14 -13.59 -1.47 -5.66
N SER A 15 -12.56 -0.95 -5.02
CA SER A 15 -12.30 0.48 -4.95
C SER A 15 -10.91 0.78 -5.49
N SER A 16 -10.80 1.85 -6.25
CA SER A 16 -9.56 2.39 -6.76
C SER A 16 -9.49 3.88 -6.48
N MET A 17 -8.35 4.48 -6.67
CA MET A 17 -8.21 5.93 -6.52
C MET A 17 -9.04 6.65 -7.58
N ALA A 18 -9.93 7.55 -7.15
CA ALA A 18 -10.78 8.35 -8.04
C ALA A 18 -9.98 9.47 -8.71
N THR A 19 -9.00 10.05 -8.01
CA THR A 19 -8.11 11.07 -8.55
C THR A 19 -6.72 10.45 -8.72
N PRO A 20 -6.17 10.46 -9.95
CA PRO A 20 -4.82 9.98 -10.17
C PRO A 20 -3.81 10.82 -9.38
N MET A 21 -2.78 10.18 -8.90
CA MET A 21 -1.62 10.88 -8.35
C MET A 21 -0.83 11.56 -9.48
N HIS A 22 -0.10 12.61 -9.13
CA HIS A 22 0.86 13.19 -10.07
C HIS A 22 1.90 12.16 -10.48
N ASP A 23 2.35 12.24 -11.72
CA ASP A 23 3.48 11.45 -12.18
C ASP A 23 4.74 11.91 -11.45
N LEU A 24 5.49 10.95 -10.97
CA LEU A 24 6.77 11.18 -10.31
C LEU A 24 7.89 11.06 -11.34
N LEU A 25 9.01 11.74 -11.08
CA LEU A 25 10.18 11.63 -11.92
C LEU A 25 10.69 10.18 -11.92
N GLY A 26 10.86 9.64 -13.11
CA GLY A 26 11.60 8.41 -13.32
C GLY A 26 13.07 8.56 -12.97
N ILE A 27 13.78 7.43 -12.91
CA ILE A 27 15.19 7.40 -12.54
C ILE A 27 16.05 8.23 -13.50
N ASP A 28 15.79 8.20 -14.80
CA ASP A 28 16.57 8.87 -15.82
C ASP A 28 16.44 10.40 -15.71
N ASP A 29 15.22 10.90 -15.57
CA ASP A 29 14.94 12.31 -15.36
C ASP A 29 15.54 12.80 -14.04
N TYR A 30 15.32 12.02 -12.97
CA TYR A 30 15.85 12.37 -11.65
C TYR A 30 17.37 12.46 -11.66
N THR A 31 18.05 11.49 -12.27
CA THR A 31 19.52 11.44 -12.36
C THR A 31 20.06 12.60 -13.17
N SER A 32 19.42 12.93 -14.29
CA SER A 32 19.80 14.07 -15.14
C SER A 32 19.62 15.41 -14.41
N PHE A 33 18.49 15.62 -13.73
CA PHE A 33 18.26 16.82 -12.94
C PHE A 33 19.22 16.94 -11.75
N PHE A 34 19.53 15.83 -11.08
CA PHE A 34 20.48 15.85 -9.97
C PHE A 34 21.89 16.19 -10.45
N TRP A 35 22.31 15.64 -11.58
CA TRP A 35 23.58 16.00 -12.22
C TRP A 35 23.62 17.49 -12.58
N GLU A 36 22.57 18.02 -13.18
CA GLU A 36 22.49 19.45 -13.53
C GLU A 36 22.54 20.34 -12.28
N ALA A 37 21.82 19.98 -11.22
CA ALA A 37 21.86 20.71 -9.96
C ALA A 37 23.26 20.70 -9.34
N TYR A 38 23.93 19.54 -9.36
CA TYR A 38 25.31 19.40 -8.87
C TYR A 38 26.29 20.25 -9.70
N ARG A 39 26.20 20.14 -11.03
CA ARG A 39 27.01 20.99 -11.93
C ARG A 39 26.81 22.48 -11.69
N ASN A 40 25.57 22.92 -11.50
CA ASN A 40 25.26 24.31 -11.24
C ASN A 40 25.80 24.76 -9.88
N ASN A 41 25.77 23.90 -8.86
CA ASN A 41 26.44 24.21 -7.59
C ASN A 41 27.94 24.39 -7.75
N GLU A 42 28.63 23.51 -8.49
CA GLU A 42 30.06 23.64 -8.77
C GLU A 42 30.40 24.90 -9.58
N LEU A 43 29.52 25.24 -10.52
CA LEU A 43 29.72 26.40 -11.38
C LEU A 43 29.51 27.73 -10.63
N TYR A 44 28.45 27.83 -9.82
CA TYR A 44 28.02 29.12 -9.25
C TYR A 44 28.47 29.35 -7.80
N GLU A 45 28.55 28.28 -6.99
CA GLU A 45 28.95 28.37 -5.59
C GLU A 45 30.47 28.12 -5.43
N ASN A 46 31.02 27.16 -6.20
CA ASN A 46 32.43 26.82 -6.15
C ASN A 46 33.26 27.53 -7.25
N GLU A 47 32.62 28.35 -8.09
CA GLU A 47 33.25 29.20 -9.13
C GLU A 47 34.15 28.40 -10.12
N LEU A 48 33.84 27.14 -10.36
CA LEU A 48 34.58 26.33 -11.34
C LEU A 48 34.24 26.76 -12.76
N SER A 49 35.17 26.52 -13.71
CA SER A 49 34.86 26.68 -15.13
C SER A 49 33.74 25.70 -15.54
N PRO A 50 32.95 26.02 -16.62
CA PRO A 50 31.86 25.12 -17.07
C PRO A 50 32.30 23.69 -17.31
N ASP A 51 33.46 23.46 -17.91
CA ASP A 51 33.98 22.12 -18.20
C ASP A 51 34.43 21.42 -16.91
N ALA A 52 35.04 22.12 -15.97
CA ALA A 52 35.44 21.53 -14.68
C ALA A 52 34.22 21.22 -13.82
N ALA A 53 33.19 22.07 -13.82
CA ALA A 53 31.94 21.84 -13.11
C ALA A 53 31.19 20.59 -13.66
N ALA A 54 31.14 20.44 -14.98
CA ALA A 54 30.55 19.27 -15.62
C ALA A 54 31.31 17.97 -15.28
N ALA A 55 32.65 18.01 -15.37
CA ALA A 55 33.50 16.87 -15.01
C ALA A 55 33.34 16.47 -13.52
N ALA A 56 33.28 17.48 -12.61
CA ALA A 56 33.04 17.26 -11.20
C ALA A 56 31.65 16.61 -10.95
N ALA A 57 30.62 17.09 -11.65
CA ALA A 57 29.27 16.53 -11.54
C ALA A 57 29.23 15.07 -12.00
N SER A 58 29.84 14.74 -13.14
CA SER A 58 29.87 13.37 -13.67
C SER A 58 30.61 12.41 -12.75
N SER A 59 31.80 12.79 -12.29
CA SER A 59 32.64 11.92 -11.46
C SER A 59 32.15 11.73 -10.03
N ASN A 60 31.40 12.70 -9.48
CA ASN A 60 30.89 12.62 -8.10
C ASN A 60 29.41 12.20 -7.99
N LEU A 61 28.70 12.04 -9.11
CA LEU A 61 27.26 11.80 -9.14
C LEU A 61 26.85 10.59 -8.28
N VAL A 62 27.50 9.45 -8.48
CA VAL A 62 27.21 8.21 -7.74
C VAL A 62 27.43 8.37 -6.24
N SER A 63 28.56 9.04 -5.87
CA SER A 63 28.86 9.30 -4.46
C SER A 63 27.83 10.25 -3.82
N ALA A 64 27.36 11.23 -4.55
CA ALA A 64 26.37 12.19 -4.08
C ALA A 64 24.96 11.59 -3.95
N LEU A 65 24.58 10.71 -4.87
CA LEU A 65 23.31 9.96 -4.80
C LEU A 65 23.31 8.88 -3.71
N GLY A 66 24.47 8.29 -3.43
CA GLY A 66 24.61 7.16 -2.50
C GLY A 66 24.21 5.80 -3.07
N TYR A 67 23.61 5.76 -4.26
CA TYR A 67 23.22 4.54 -5.00
C TYR A 67 23.64 4.68 -6.47
N ASN A 68 23.92 3.55 -7.11
CA ASN A 68 24.30 3.50 -8.51
C ASN A 68 23.36 2.58 -9.32
N PRO A 69 22.19 3.06 -9.70
CA PRO A 69 21.24 2.25 -10.47
C PRO A 69 21.71 1.93 -11.89
N TYR A 70 22.70 2.62 -12.42
CA TYR A 70 23.24 2.38 -13.78
C TYR A 70 24.42 1.40 -13.81
N GLU A 71 24.98 1.07 -12.64
CA GLU A 71 26.11 0.14 -12.52
C GLU A 71 27.37 0.54 -13.33
N VAL A 72 27.49 1.84 -13.64
CA VAL A 72 28.64 2.44 -14.32
C VAL A 72 29.27 3.53 -13.46
N ALA A 73 30.54 3.84 -13.70
CA ALA A 73 31.26 4.83 -12.88
C ALA A 73 30.67 6.25 -13.02
N GLU A 74 30.26 6.61 -14.22
CA GLU A 74 29.71 7.91 -14.56
C GLU A 74 28.39 7.72 -15.31
N PRO A 75 27.25 7.68 -14.60
CA PRO A 75 25.91 7.53 -15.20
C PRO A 75 25.52 8.65 -16.16
N VAL A 76 26.09 9.83 -15.97
CA VAL A 76 25.89 11.00 -16.84
C VAL A 76 27.27 11.49 -17.28
N ASP A 77 27.44 11.71 -18.58
CA ASP A 77 28.69 12.24 -19.17
C ASP A 77 28.84 13.76 -18.93
N ASN A 78 30.00 14.31 -19.30
CA ASN A 78 30.28 15.75 -19.14
C ASN A 78 29.40 16.66 -20.05
N GLN A 79 28.64 16.08 -20.97
CA GLN A 79 27.68 16.78 -21.81
C GLN A 79 26.25 16.71 -21.22
N GLY A 80 26.05 15.98 -20.13
CA GLY A 80 24.75 15.80 -19.48
C GLY A 80 23.91 14.65 -20.07
N ASN A 81 24.49 13.76 -20.87
CA ASN A 81 23.78 12.63 -21.44
C ASN A 81 23.95 11.39 -20.54
N LEU A 82 22.89 10.60 -20.44
CA LEU A 82 22.96 9.30 -19.79
C LEU A 82 23.88 8.35 -20.57
N THR A 83 24.73 7.62 -19.85
CA THR A 83 25.72 6.71 -20.44
C THR A 83 25.28 5.24 -20.44
N GLY A 84 24.15 4.91 -19.84
CA GLY A 84 23.63 3.57 -19.71
C GLY A 84 22.14 3.52 -19.42
N ASN A 85 21.63 2.31 -19.16
CA ASN A 85 20.26 2.08 -18.72
C ASN A 85 20.27 1.73 -17.23
N ALA A 86 19.30 2.24 -16.49
CA ALA A 86 19.15 1.89 -15.09
C ALA A 86 18.73 0.42 -14.91
N ALA A 87 19.39 -0.30 -14.01
CA ALA A 87 19.06 -1.67 -13.63
C ALA A 87 17.77 -1.75 -12.78
N TRP A 88 17.38 -0.64 -12.17
CA TRP A 88 16.09 -0.50 -11.48
C TRP A 88 15.57 0.94 -11.54
N ASN A 89 14.27 1.06 -11.44
CA ASN A 89 13.53 2.30 -11.31
C ASN A 89 12.35 2.01 -10.39
N THR A 90 12.46 2.38 -9.12
CA THR A 90 11.45 1.99 -8.12
C THR A 90 10.21 2.85 -8.25
N ASP A 91 9.08 2.22 -8.57
CA ASP A 91 7.76 2.83 -8.47
C ASP A 91 7.24 2.65 -7.03
N TRP A 92 7.45 3.65 -6.20
CA TRP A 92 6.99 3.64 -4.80
C TRP A 92 5.48 3.62 -4.67
N LYS A 93 4.75 4.15 -5.64
CA LYS A 93 3.29 4.08 -5.67
C LYS A 93 2.85 2.63 -5.84
N ASP A 94 3.39 1.92 -6.82
CA ASP A 94 3.08 0.50 -7.02
C ASP A 94 3.60 -0.36 -5.86
N ALA A 95 4.74 -0.04 -5.27
CA ALA A 95 5.27 -0.74 -4.12
C ALA A 95 4.36 -0.64 -2.89
N ILE A 96 3.72 0.51 -2.66
CA ILE A 96 2.97 0.82 -1.43
C ILE A 96 1.47 0.66 -1.60
N LEU A 97 0.90 0.99 -2.77
CA LEU A 97 -0.54 1.02 -2.96
C LEU A 97 -1.06 -0.22 -3.72
N ASN A 98 -2.29 -0.58 -3.40
CA ASN A 98 -3.08 -1.51 -4.21
C ASN A 98 -3.71 -0.73 -5.37
N ALA A 99 -3.51 -1.18 -6.59
CA ALA A 99 -4.19 -0.62 -7.76
C ALA A 99 -5.72 -0.73 -7.63
N SER A 100 -6.18 -1.80 -6.97
CA SER A 100 -7.58 -2.04 -6.65
C SER A 100 -7.68 -2.75 -5.30
N ALA A 101 -8.50 -2.23 -4.41
CA ALA A 101 -8.78 -2.81 -3.11
C ALA A 101 -10.17 -3.47 -3.14
N TYR A 102 -10.29 -4.70 -2.66
CA TYR A 102 -11.54 -5.44 -2.69
C TYR A 102 -12.34 -5.30 -1.40
N LYS A 103 -13.66 -5.40 -1.55
CA LYS A 103 -14.62 -5.58 -0.46
C LYS A 103 -15.46 -6.82 -0.71
N LYS A 104 -15.61 -7.66 0.34
CA LYS A 104 -16.47 -8.83 0.33
C LYS A 104 -17.37 -8.78 1.56
N GLN A 105 -18.66 -8.90 1.36
CA GLN A 105 -19.63 -8.96 2.45
C GLN A 105 -20.64 -10.06 2.20
N HIS A 106 -20.89 -10.87 3.22
CA HIS A 106 -21.87 -11.96 3.19
C HIS A 106 -22.78 -11.82 4.39
N GLY A 107 -24.07 -11.82 4.14
CA GLY A 107 -25.09 -11.79 5.17
C GLY A 107 -26.03 -12.99 5.02
N LEU A 108 -26.32 -13.67 6.11
CA LEU A 108 -27.34 -14.69 6.20
C LEU A 108 -28.31 -14.29 7.31
N SER A 109 -29.59 -14.33 7.03
CA SER A 109 -30.60 -14.21 8.08
C SER A 109 -31.66 -15.32 7.95
N ILE A 110 -32.07 -15.80 9.09
CA ILE A 110 -33.13 -16.80 9.23
C ILE A 110 -34.11 -16.25 10.25
N SER A 111 -35.39 -16.19 9.89
CA SER A 111 -36.45 -15.74 10.79
C SER A 111 -37.69 -16.61 10.62
N GLY A 112 -38.48 -16.74 11.64
CA GLY A 112 -39.70 -17.48 11.59
C GLY A 112 -40.35 -17.56 12.96
N GLY A 113 -41.42 -18.36 13.05
CA GLY A 113 -42.06 -18.59 14.34
C GLY A 113 -43.41 -19.27 14.27
N SER A 114 -43.87 -19.72 15.43
CA SER A 114 -45.21 -20.19 15.70
C SER A 114 -46.09 -19.07 16.23
N GLU A 115 -47.31 -19.42 16.68
CA GLU A 115 -48.18 -18.45 17.38
C GLU A 115 -47.58 -17.93 18.69
N LYS A 116 -46.74 -18.78 19.34
CA LYS A 116 -46.20 -18.50 20.67
C LYS A 116 -44.71 -18.17 20.68
N THR A 117 -43.98 -18.45 19.60
CA THR A 117 -42.53 -18.27 19.58
C THR A 117 -42.11 -17.66 18.25
N THR A 118 -41.31 -16.60 18.31
CA THR A 118 -40.66 -16.02 17.16
C THR A 118 -39.15 -16.05 17.34
N PHE A 119 -38.45 -16.21 16.25
CA PHE A 119 -36.99 -16.18 16.27
C PHE A 119 -36.41 -15.42 15.08
N TYR A 120 -35.25 -14.87 15.30
CA TYR A 120 -34.40 -14.26 14.28
C TYR A 120 -32.93 -14.62 14.56
N LEU A 121 -32.25 -15.14 13.55
CA LEU A 121 -30.80 -15.33 13.53
C LEU A 121 -30.26 -14.54 12.35
N GLY A 122 -29.31 -13.64 12.61
CA GLY A 122 -28.59 -12.92 11.57
C GLY A 122 -27.11 -13.05 11.74
N THR A 123 -26.39 -13.32 10.67
CA THR A 123 -24.92 -13.31 10.63
C THR A 123 -24.43 -12.42 9.50
N ASN A 124 -23.34 -11.74 9.75
CA ASN A 124 -22.70 -10.90 8.73
C ASN A 124 -21.18 -11.07 8.82
N TYR A 125 -20.56 -11.30 7.67
CA TYR A 125 -19.12 -11.31 7.50
C TYR A 125 -18.72 -10.21 6.52
N LEU A 126 -17.77 -9.39 6.91
CA LEU A 126 -17.19 -8.32 6.09
C LEU A 126 -15.68 -8.49 6.05
N LYS A 127 -15.11 -8.44 4.86
CA LYS A 127 -13.66 -8.29 4.64
C LYS A 127 -13.41 -7.20 3.62
N GLU A 128 -12.61 -6.23 3.99
CA GLU A 128 -12.29 -5.06 3.19
C GLU A 128 -10.78 -4.85 3.19
N GLN A 129 -10.19 -4.74 2.02
CA GLN A 129 -8.79 -4.41 1.83
C GLN A 129 -8.64 -2.89 1.73
N GLY A 130 -7.59 -2.34 2.34
CA GLY A 130 -7.27 -0.92 2.20
C GLY A 130 -6.51 -0.60 0.93
N GLN A 131 -6.41 0.69 0.61
CA GLN A 131 -5.62 1.18 -0.52
C GLN A 131 -4.11 0.97 -0.31
N VAL A 132 -3.62 1.06 0.92
CA VAL A 132 -2.23 0.72 1.25
C VAL A 132 -2.11 -0.80 1.35
N LYS A 133 -1.08 -1.37 0.71
CA LYS A 133 -0.82 -2.83 0.75
C LYS A 133 -0.74 -3.33 2.21
N THR A 134 -1.14 -4.57 2.42
CA THR A 134 -1.22 -5.25 3.72
C THR A 134 -2.29 -4.74 4.69
N THR A 135 -2.95 -3.61 4.41
CA THR A 135 -4.00 -3.07 5.27
C THR A 135 -5.34 -3.74 4.99
N TYR A 136 -6.08 -4.02 6.03
CA TYR A 136 -7.40 -4.63 5.92
C TYR A 136 -8.26 -4.40 7.16
N PHE A 137 -9.55 -4.55 6.97
CA PHE A 137 -10.54 -4.68 8.03
C PHE A 137 -11.38 -5.94 7.79
N GLU A 138 -11.57 -6.75 8.84
CA GLU A 138 -12.37 -7.97 8.82
C GLU A 138 -13.27 -7.97 10.05
N ARG A 139 -14.56 -8.29 9.85
CA ARG A 139 -15.55 -8.35 10.92
C ARG A 139 -16.50 -9.51 10.71
N PHE A 140 -16.71 -10.27 11.75
CA PHE A 140 -17.81 -11.23 11.88
C PHE A 140 -18.76 -10.74 12.96
N ALA A 141 -20.06 -10.74 12.67
CA ALA A 141 -21.10 -10.39 13.63
C ALA A 141 -22.26 -11.36 13.52
N THR A 142 -22.82 -11.74 14.66
CA THR A 142 -24.03 -12.57 14.72
C THR A 142 -24.98 -12.04 15.78
N ARG A 143 -26.27 -12.20 15.54
CA ARG A 143 -27.33 -11.84 16.45
C ARG A 143 -28.43 -12.92 16.45
N LEU A 144 -28.83 -13.33 17.63
CA LEU A 144 -29.95 -14.22 17.86
C LEU A 144 -30.97 -13.50 18.74
N ASN A 145 -32.23 -13.48 18.29
CA ASN A 145 -33.37 -13.03 19.09
C ASN A 145 -34.39 -14.17 19.12
N VAL A 146 -34.89 -14.48 20.28
CA VAL A 146 -35.96 -15.46 20.48
C VAL A 146 -36.92 -14.85 21.48
N ASP A 147 -38.20 -14.78 21.13
CA ASP A 147 -39.28 -14.34 22.00
C ASP A 147 -40.33 -15.45 22.06
N THR A 148 -40.75 -15.80 23.26
CA THR A 148 -41.74 -16.91 23.45
C THR A 148 -42.74 -16.57 24.56
N GLU A 149 -43.99 -16.90 24.31
CA GLU A 149 -45.06 -16.91 25.27
C GLU A 149 -45.14 -18.30 25.91
N ILE A 150 -44.71 -18.42 27.18
CA ILE A 150 -44.74 -19.69 27.90
C ILE A 150 -46.16 -20.06 28.29
N ASN A 151 -46.93 -19.09 28.73
CA ASN A 151 -48.36 -19.16 28.99
C ASN A 151 -48.96 -17.72 28.98
N ASP A 152 -50.28 -17.60 29.25
CA ASP A 152 -51.00 -16.33 29.22
C ASP A 152 -50.45 -15.24 30.17
N TYR A 153 -49.59 -15.62 31.11
CA TYR A 153 -49.03 -14.73 32.14
C TYR A 153 -47.54 -14.56 32.06
N ILE A 154 -46.84 -15.42 31.29
CA ILE A 154 -45.38 -15.43 31.27
C ILE A 154 -44.88 -15.37 29.83
N GLN A 155 -44.13 -14.35 29.55
CA GLN A 155 -43.35 -14.18 28.31
C GLN A 155 -41.86 -14.21 28.63
N SER A 156 -41.05 -14.76 27.73
CA SER A 156 -39.62 -14.82 27.86
C SER A 156 -38.97 -14.38 26.56
N GLY A 157 -37.92 -13.54 26.66
CA GLY A 157 -37.14 -13.08 25.53
C GLY A 157 -35.65 -13.33 25.73
N LEU A 158 -34.96 -13.76 24.68
CA LEU A 158 -33.51 -13.95 24.65
C LEU A 158 -32.95 -13.14 23.50
N ASN A 159 -32.01 -12.24 23.81
CA ASN A 159 -31.30 -11.46 22.83
C ASN A 159 -29.79 -11.62 23.03
N ILE A 160 -29.12 -12.26 22.08
CA ILE A 160 -27.67 -12.45 22.10
C ILE A 160 -27.09 -11.77 20.88
N SER A 161 -26.02 -11.04 21.07
CA SER A 161 -25.20 -10.51 19.97
C SER A 161 -23.72 -10.75 20.24
N TYR A 162 -23.00 -11.14 19.20
CA TYR A 162 -21.57 -11.32 19.24
C TYR A 162 -20.95 -10.62 18.02
N SER A 163 -19.84 -9.93 18.24
CA SER A 163 -19.07 -9.34 17.15
C SER A 163 -17.56 -9.44 17.45
N THR A 164 -16.81 -9.80 16.44
CA THR A 164 -15.34 -9.77 16.49
C THR A 164 -14.82 -9.08 15.24
N SER A 165 -13.73 -8.34 15.39
CA SER A 165 -13.07 -7.68 14.27
C SER A 165 -11.56 -7.79 14.37
N LYS A 166 -10.92 -7.81 13.21
CA LYS A 166 -9.47 -7.69 13.04
C LYS A 166 -9.19 -6.56 12.06
N GLN A 167 -8.15 -5.80 12.34
CA GLN A 167 -7.69 -4.78 11.41
C GLN A 167 -6.17 -4.72 11.39
N ASN A 168 -5.63 -4.38 10.23
CA ASN A 168 -4.27 -3.91 10.07
C ASN A 168 -4.35 -2.56 9.38
N ALA A 169 -3.93 -1.51 10.07
CA ALA A 169 -3.93 -0.15 9.56
C ALA A 169 -2.49 0.38 9.53
N PRO A 170 -2.11 1.17 8.50
CA PRO A 170 -0.81 1.78 8.46
C PRO A 170 -0.69 2.80 9.58
N ASN A 171 0.51 2.94 10.13
CA ASN A 171 0.79 4.07 11.01
C ASN A 171 0.77 5.35 10.16
N GLN A 172 -0.11 6.28 10.49
CA GLN A 172 -0.26 7.57 9.78
C GLN A 172 0.13 8.76 10.67
N SER A 173 0.77 8.52 11.80
CA SER A 173 1.22 9.61 12.66
C SER A 173 2.35 10.38 11.98
N GLY A 174 2.12 11.60 11.68
CA GLY A 174 2.81 12.79 11.22
C GLY A 174 4.32 12.87 11.02
N THR A 175 5.09 11.81 11.10
CA THR A 175 6.50 11.83 10.74
C THR A 175 6.73 11.01 9.46
N SER A 176 7.59 11.50 8.57
CA SER A 176 7.93 10.86 7.31
C SER A 176 8.39 9.40 7.44
N TYR A 177 8.98 9.03 8.55
CA TYR A 177 9.46 7.67 8.80
C TYR A 177 8.37 6.64 9.10
N SER A 178 7.18 7.07 9.49
CA SER A 178 6.07 6.16 9.84
C SER A 178 4.91 6.20 8.86
N ASN A 179 4.89 7.16 7.94
CA ASN A 179 3.83 7.33 6.96
C ASN A 179 4.26 6.83 5.58
N SER A 180 3.93 5.57 5.27
CA SER A 180 4.29 4.96 4.00
C SER A 180 3.71 5.68 2.77
N VAL A 181 2.57 6.37 2.90
CA VAL A 181 1.99 7.14 1.79
C VAL A 181 2.84 8.39 1.50
N GLN A 182 3.43 9.01 2.51
CA GLN A 182 4.34 10.14 2.32
C GLN A 182 5.60 9.71 1.56
N TRP A 183 6.06 8.49 1.76
CA TRP A 183 7.23 7.95 1.06
C TRP A 183 7.08 7.96 -0.46
N ILE A 184 5.85 7.75 -0.96
CA ILE A 184 5.58 7.82 -2.40
C ILE A 184 6.08 9.14 -3.00
N TYR A 185 5.97 10.24 -2.25
CA TYR A 185 6.33 11.58 -2.71
C TYR A 185 7.74 12.03 -2.29
N THR A 186 8.35 11.37 -1.31
CA THR A 186 9.60 11.84 -0.70
C THR A 186 10.80 10.96 -1.00
N ILE A 187 10.59 9.69 -1.34
CA ILE A 187 11.68 8.78 -1.69
C ILE A 187 11.87 8.76 -3.20
N PRO A 188 13.03 9.18 -3.70
CA PRO A 188 13.33 9.11 -5.13
C PRO A 188 13.37 7.67 -5.65
N SER A 189 13.12 7.53 -6.96
CA SER A 189 13.07 6.24 -7.66
C SER A 189 14.42 5.50 -7.74
N TYR A 190 15.53 6.18 -7.44
CA TYR A 190 16.86 5.56 -7.41
C TYR A 190 17.12 4.72 -6.15
N TYR A 191 16.31 4.88 -5.10
CA TYR A 191 16.37 3.96 -3.96
C TYR A 191 15.83 2.59 -4.38
N PRO A 192 16.58 1.50 -4.17
CA PRO A 192 16.10 0.17 -4.54
C PRO A 192 15.02 -0.30 -3.56
N LEU A 193 13.97 -0.96 -4.05
CA LEU A 193 12.97 -1.61 -3.21
C LEU A 193 13.53 -2.87 -2.54
N TYR A 194 14.45 -3.54 -3.24
CA TYR A 194 15.05 -4.78 -2.80
C TYR A 194 16.56 -4.62 -2.63
N LYS A 195 17.07 -5.22 -1.56
CA LYS A 195 18.50 -5.27 -1.29
C LYS A 195 19.26 -5.93 -2.44
N ARG A 196 20.41 -5.36 -2.80
CA ARG A 196 21.25 -5.84 -3.89
C ARG A 196 22.63 -6.22 -3.40
N ASN A 197 23.22 -7.18 -4.08
CA ASN A 197 24.63 -7.53 -3.95
C ASN A 197 25.50 -6.46 -4.62
N SER A 198 26.80 -6.50 -4.38
CA SER A 198 27.77 -5.59 -4.99
C SER A 198 27.87 -5.72 -6.53
N ASP A 199 27.38 -6.81 -7.10
CA ASP A 199 27.30 -7.05 -8.54
C ASP A 199 25.96 -6.63 -9.15
N GLY A 200 25.09 -5.93 -8.38
CA GLY A 200 23.77 -5.46 -8.82
C GLY A 200 22.67 -6.51 -8.76
N THR A 201 22.98 -7.79 -8.57
CA THR A 201 21.96 -8.84 -8.45
C THR A 201 21.12 -8.71 -7.17
N LEU A 202 19.89 -9.24 -7.21
CA LEU A 202 19.02 -9.22 -6.03
C LEU A 202 19.61 -10.09 -4.90
N PHE A 203 19.60 -9.55 -3.69
CA PHE A 203 19.95 -10.31 -2.50
C PHE A 203 18.73 -11.09 -2.03
N ASN A 204 18.81 -12.41 -2.10
CA ASN A 204 17.70 -13.30 -1.76
C ASN A 204 17.91 -13.93 -0.39
N ASP A 205 16.79 -14.25 0.28
CA ASP A 205 16.78 -15.05 1.50
C ASP A 205 17.05 -16.55 1.19
N SER A 206 17.03 -17.37 2.23
CA SER A 206 17.24 -18.83 2.12
C SER A 206 16.15 -19.55 1.32
N SER A 207 15.00 -18.93 1.06
CA SER A 207 13.90 -19.45 0.23
C SER A 207 14.00 -19.01 -1.24
N GLY A 208 14.99 -18.18 -1.58
CA GLY A 208 15.16 -17.60 -2.91
C GLY A 208 14.31 -16.36 -3.17
N SER A 209 13.70 -15.77 -2.13
CA SER A 209 12.89 -14.56 -2.25
C SER A 209 13.72 -13.29 -2.04
N PRO A 210 13.53 -12.22 -2.84
CA PRO A 210 14.23 -10.97 -2.64
C PRO A 210 13.93 -10.36 -1.28
N ILE A 211 14.97 -9.89 -0.58
CA ILE A 211 14.83 -9.18 0.70
C ILE A 211 14.63 -7.70 0.42
N LEU A 212 13.68 -7.07 1.12
CA LEU A 212 13.48 -5.62 1.09
C LEU A 212 14.73 -4.90 1.64
N ASP A 213 15.08 -3.76 1.03
CA ASP A 213 16.19 -2.92 1.46
C ASP A 213 15.85 -2.08 2.70
#